data_53da5f50d2dc2d3ef91338fcd1f47f22
#
_entry.id   53da5f50d2dc2d3ef91338fcd1f47f22
#
_cell.length_a   1.000
_cell.length_b   1.000
_cell.length_c   1.000
_cell.angle_alpha   90.00
_cell.angle_beta   90.00
_cell.angle_gamma   90.00
#
_symmetry.space_group_name_H-M   'P 1'
#
loop_
_entity.id
_entity.type
_entity.pdbx_description
1 polymer ?
#
loop_
_entity_poly.entity_id
_entity_poly.type
_entity_poly.pdbx_seq_one_letter_code
_entity_poly.pdbx_strand_id
1 'polypeptide(L)'
;MGDDMKQEWRDVIGYVAKVGGATFAELENRFGWLGGGDQTLELPGPNLLIWTGMSAEGVAFYMDRGVRDQLEPSACSWLLYADDGKMLRMPIAKRPPKGGYKKQRWVPTMLSVRDG
;
A
#
# COMPACT_ATOMS: atom_id res chain seq x y z
N MET A 1 -17.40 -14.44 -5.43
CA MET A 1 -18.18 -14.19 -4.23
C MET A 1 -17.30 -13.74 -3.10
N GLY A 2 -17.69 -12.64 -2.44
CA GLY A 2 -16.93 -12.11 -1.34
C GLY A 2 -16.80 -13.03 -0.15
N ASP A 3 -17.60 -14.08 -0.13
CA ASP A 3 -17.61 -15.03 1.00
C ASP A 3 -16.36 -15.88 1.08
N ASP A 4 -15.57 -15.95 0.00
CA ASP A 4 -14.37 -16.76 -0.02
C ASP A 4 -13.13 -16.01 0.47
N MET A 5 -13.28 -14.73 0.82
CA MET A 5 -12.15 -13.96 1.29
C MET A 5 -11.72 -14.44 2.68
N LYS A 6 -10.41 -14.62 2.86
CA LYS A 6 -9.85 -15.05 4.14
C LYS A 6 -10.18 -14.07 5.25
N GLN A 7 -10.34 -14.59 6.48
CA GLN A 7 -10.66 -13.73 7.61
C GLN A 7 -9.55 -12.71 7.87
N GLU A 8 -8.29 -13.10 7.71
CA GLU A 8 -7.18 -12.16 7.91
C GLU A 8 -7.28 -10.96 6.96
N TRP A 9 -7.74 -11.18 5.74
CA TRP A 9 -7.93 -10.11 4.76
C TRP A 9 -9.09 -9.21 5.15
N ARG A 10 -10.18 -9.80 5.64
CA ARG A 10 -11.34 -9.02 6.12
C ARG A 10 -10.96 -8.17 7.33
N ASP A 11 -10.07 -8.70 8.18
CA ASP A 11 -9.60 -7.95 9.35
C ASP A 11 -8.86 -6.69 8.95
N VAL A 12 -8.04 -6.76 7.89
CA VAL A 12 -7.34 -5.58 7.38
C VAL A 12 -8.33 -4.56 6.85
N ILE A 13 -9.30 -5.00 6.04
CA ILE A 13 -10.31 -4.10 5.49
C ILE A 13 -11.10 -3.43 6.61
N GLY A 14 -11.49 -4.21 7.62
CA GLY A 14 -12.21 -3.68 8.77
C GLY A 14 -11.42 -2.66 9.56
N TYR A 15 -10.12 -2.91 9.70
CA TYR A 15 -9.24 -1.97 10.39
C TYR A 15 -9.15 -0.65 9.62
N VAL A 16 -8.95 -0.71 8.29
CA VAL A 16 -8.89 0.50 7.46
C VAL A 16 -10.19 1.28 7.57
N ALA A 17 -11.33 0.60 7.55
CA ALA A 17 -12.63 1.25 7.71
C ALA A 17 -12.74 1.95 9.06
N LYS A 18 -12.22 1.31 10.11
CA LYS A 18 -12.31 1.84 11.46
C LYS A 18 -11.45 3.09 11.66
N VAL A 19 -10.23 3.10 11.12
CA VAL A 19 -9.31 4.21 11.32
C VAL A 19 -9.44 5.30 10.24
N GLY A 20 -10.14 5.02 9.16
CA GLY A 20 -10.40 6.01 8.12
C GLY A 20 -9.34 6.10 7.05
N GLY A 21 -8.24 5.38 7.18
CA GLY A 21 -7.14 5.34 6.21
C GLY A 21 -5.87 4.90 6.89
N ALA A 22 -5.05 4.11 6.19
CA ALA A 22 -3.85 3.55 6.78
C ALA A 22 -2.74 3.43 5.73
N THR A 23 -1.51 3.69 6.17
CA THR A 23 -0.32 3.47 5.33
C THR A 23 0.04 1.99 5.32
N PHE A 24 0.85 1.58 4.34
CA PHE A 24 1.38 0.22 4.34
C PHE A 24 2.21 -0.06 5.60
N ALA A 25 2.93 0.94 6.09
CA ALA A 25 3.73 0.78 7.31
C ALA A 25 2.83 0.51 8.52
N GLU A 26 1.75 1.27 8.66
CA GLU A 26 0.80 1.05 9.74
C GLU A 26 0.18 -0.34 9.66
N LEU A 27 -0.22 -0.75 8.46
CA LEU A 27 -0.84 -2.06 8.26
C LEU A 27 0.12 -3.19 8.58
N GLU A 28 1.41 -3.07 8.21
CA GLU A 28 2.40 -4.08 8.56
C GLU A 28 2.66 -4.14 10.07
N ASN A 29 2.64 -3.00 10.73
CA ASN A 29 2.81 -2.98 12.19
C ASN A 29 1.65 -3.67 12.88
N ARG A 30 0.46 -3.54 12.34
CA ARG A 30 -0.74 -4.14 12.92
C ARG A 30 -0.94 -5.58 12.47
N PHE A 31 -0.63 -5.88 11.22
CA PHE A 31 -0.84 -7.19 10.60
C PHE A 31 0.50 -7.66 10.02
N GLY A 32 1.32 -8.27 10.86
CA GLY A 32 2.68 -8.64 10.49
C GLY A 32 2.78 -9.53 9.25
N TRP A 33 1.73 -10.28 8.93
CA TRP A 33 1.76 -11.18 7.77
C TRP A 33 1.83 -10.44 6.44
N LEU A 34 1.50 -9.14 6.42
CA LEU A 34 1.59 -8.33 5.19
C LEU A 34 3.03 -8.02 4.79
N GLY A 35 3.94 -8.02 5.74
CA GLY A 35 5.34 -7.69 5.52
C GLY A 35 6.26 -8.87 5.71
N GLY A 36 7.53 -8.58 5.98
CA GLY A 36 8.51 -9.61 6.28
C GLY A 36 9.00 -10.39 5.07
N GLY A 37 8.82 -9.85 3.87
CA GLY A 37 9.27 -10.47 2.64
C GLY A 37 10.13 -9.53 1.81
N ASP A 38 10.25 -9.84 0.54
CA ASP A 38 11.06 -9.07 -0.40
C ASP A 38 10.27 -8.62 -1.63
N GLN A 39 8.95 -8.71 -1.57
CA GLN A 39 8.10 -8.34 -2.70
C GLN A 39 7.90 -6.83 -2.75
N THR A 40 7.71 -6.33 -3.95
CA THR A 40 7.58 -4.89 -4.20
C THR A 40 6.30 -4.63 -4.98
N LEU A 41 5.58 -3.57 -4.61
CA LEU A 41 4.46 -3.05 -5.39
C LEU A 41 4.93 -1.84 -6.19
N GLU A 42 4.77 -1.92 -7.49
CA GLU A 42 5.13 -0.83 -8.39
C GLU A 42 3.91 -0.38 -9.17
N LEU A 43 3.88 0.90 -9.51
CA LEU A 43 2.87 1.41 -10.43
C LEU A 43 3.24 1.06 -11.86
N PRO A 44 2.25 0.85 -12.74
CA PRO A 44 2.53 0.66 -14.17
C PRO A 44 3.02 1.99 -14.75
N GLY A 45 4.34 2.12 -14.83
CA GLY A 45 4.97 3.33 -15.32
C GLY A 45 6.42 3.32 -14.90
N PRO A 46 7.24 4.16 -15.48
CA PRO A 46 8.68 4.09 -15.22
C PRO A 46 9.02 4.59 -13.83
N ASN A 47 9.60 3.67 -13.06
CA ASN A 47 10.29 3.97 -11.82
C ASN A 47 9.44 4.57 -10.70
N LEU A 48 8.19 4.13 -10.60
CA LEU A 48 7.32 4.54 -9.49
C LEU A 48 7.03 3.33 -8.61
N LEU A 49 7.32 3.46 -7.33
CA LEU A 49 7.21 2.39 -6.35
C LEU A 49 6.26 2.78 -5.24
N ILE A 50 5.34 1.88 -4.91
CA ILE A 50 4.37 2.10 -3.82
C ILE A 50 4.93 1.63 -2.48
N TRP A 51 5.43 0.41 -2.43
CA TRP A 51 5.97 -0.14 -1.18
C TRP A 51 6.84 -1.36 -1.49
N THR A 52 7.72 -1.71 -0.56
CA THR A 52 8.60 -2.86 -0.70
C THR A 52 8.71 -3.60 0.64
N GLY A 53 9.31 -4.78 0.60
CA GLY A 53 9.44 -5.60 1.80
C GLY A 53 8.17 -6.35 2.14
N MET A 54 7.26 -6.50 1.20
CA MET A 54 5.99 -7.18 1.42
C MET A 54 6.14 -8.69 1.30
N SER A 55 5.29 -9.41 2.01
CA SER A 55 5.19 -10.85 1.82
C SER A 55 4.46 -11.14 0.51
N ALA A 56 4.58 -12.38 0.02
CA ALA A 56 3.82 -12.80 -1.16
C ALA A 56 2.32 -12.68 -0.91
N GLU A 57 1.87 -13.03 0.29
CA GLU A 57 0.45 -12.91 0.63
C GLU A 57 0.02 -11.44 0.74
N GLY A 58 0.91 -10.57 1.22
CA GLY A 58 0.62 -9.13 1.27
C GLY A 58 0.39 -8.57 -0.12
N VAL A 59 1.22 -8.96 -1.09
CA VAL A 59 1.02 -8.55 -2.48
C VAL A 59 -0.28 -9.13 -3.03
N ALA A 60 -0.54 -10.41 -2.75
CA ALA A 60 -1.77 -11.06 -3.21
C ALA A 60 -3.00 -10.35 -2.66
N PHE A 61 -2.96 -9.94 -1.38
CA PHE A 61 -4.03 -9.16 -0.76
C PHE A 61 -4.28 -7.88 -1.54
N TYR A 62 -3.23 -7.09 -1.75
CA TYR A 62 -3.37 -5.79 -2.41
C TYR A 62 -3.87 -5.94 -3.85
N MET A 63 -3.46 -6.99 -4.54
CA MET A 63 -3.83 -7.20 -5.95
C MET A 63 -5.18 -7.88 -6.11
N ASP A 64 -5.76 -8.39 -5.04
CA ASP A 64 -7.03 -9.10 -5.10
C ASP A 64 -8.17 -8.18 -5.52
N ARG A 65 -8.99 -8.65 -6.44
CA ARG A 65 -10.08 -7.84 -6.98
C ARG A 65 -11.11 -7.47 -5.92
N GLY A 66 -11.47 -8.41 -5.06
CA GLY A 66 -12.43 -8.15 -3.99
C GLY A 66 -11.93 -7.10 -3.00
N VAL A 67 -10.64 -7.15 -2.69
CA VAL A 67 -10.01 -6.13 -1.84
C VAL A 67 -10.03 -4.78 -2.54
N ARG A 68 -9.66 -4.75 -3.82
CA ARG A 68 -9.61 -3.49 -4.58
C ARG A 68 -10.98 -2.87 -4.80
N ASP A 69 -12.03 -3.70 -4.77
CA ASP A 69 -13.40 -3.18 -4.84
C ASP A 69 -13.78 -2.44 -3.56
N GLN A 70 -13.14 -2.74 -2.44
CA GLN A 70 -13.46 -2.15 -1.15
C GLN A 70 -12.46 -1.10 -0.68
N LEU A 71 -11.20 -1.22 -1.06
CA LEU A 71 -10.15 -0.29 -0.66
C LEU A 71 -9.56 0.41 -1.88
N GLU A 72 -9.26 1.69 -1.71
CA GLU A 72 -8.60 2.43 -2.78
C GLU A 72 -7.31 3.06 -2.28
N PRO A 73 -6.27 3.04 -3.11
CA PRO A 73 -5.03 3.73 -2.78
C PRO A 73 -5.11 5.19 -3.16
N SER A 74 -4.45 6.03 -2.40
CA SER A 74 -4.28 7.43 -2.74
C SER A 74 -2.93 7.91 -2.24
N ALA A 75 -2.36 8.89 -2.93
CA ALA A 75 -1.09 9.47 -2.51
C ALA A 75 -1.28 10.19 -1.18
N CYS A 76 -0.27 10.10 -0.33
CA CYS A 76 -0.31 10.76 0.98
C CYS A 76 1.04 11.39 1.29
N SER A 77 1.11 12.14 2.39
CA SER A 77 2.36 12.71 2.84
C SER A 77 3.29 11.62 3.38
N TRP A 78 4.58 11.73 3.06
CA TRP A 78 5.58 10.82 3.62
C TRP A 78 5.66 10.91 5.15
N LEU A 79 5.18 12.02 5.72
CA LEU A 79 5.17 12.21 7.18
C LEU A 79 4.32 11.16 7.89
N LEU A 80 3.27 10.65 7.24
CA LEU A 80 2.48 9.58 7.82
C LEU A 80 3.30 8.32 8.01
N TYR A 81 4.19 8.04 7.07
CA TYR A 81 5.10 6.89 7.18
C TYR A 81 6.12 7.11 8.28
N ALA A 82 6.65 8.32 8.40
CA ALA A 82 7.59 8.64 9.47
C ALA A 82 6.95 8.41 10.85
N ASP A 83 5.68 8.80 11.00
CA ASP A 83 4.96 8.56 12.25
C ASP A 83 4.80 7.07 12.56
N ASP A 84 4.68 6.24 11.53
CA ASP A 84 4.56 4.80 11.69
C ASP A 84 5.92 4.11 11.85
N GLY A 85 7.01 4.87 11.77
CA GLY A 85 8.35 4.36 12.01
C GLY A 85 9.00 3.62 10.85
N LYS A 86 8.42 3.66 9.66
CA LYS A 86 8.96 2.99 8.49
C LYS A 86 8.90 3.91 7.28
N MET A 87 10.05 4.15 6.66
CA MET A 87 10.15 4.96 5.45
C MET A 87 11.10 4.32 4.48
N LEU A 88 10.87 4.53 3.20
CA LEU A 88 11.82 4.11 2.19
C LEU A 88 12.89 5.17 2.03
N ARG A 89 14.13 4.71 1.85
CA ARG A 89 15.28 5.62 1.64
C ARG A 89 15.45 5.88 0.15
N MET A 90 14.51 6.60 -0.42
CA MET A 90 14.61 6.98 -1.82
C MET A 90 13.85 8.28 -2.04
N PRO A 91 14.15 9.01 -3.11
CA PRO A 91 13.45 10.25 -3.39
C PRO A 91 11.96 10.03 -3.58
N ILE A 92 11.16 10.97 -3.10
CA ILE A 92 9.72 10.92 -3.23
C ILE A 92 9.34 11.40 -4.61
N ALA A 93 8.36 10.72 -5.21
CA ALA A 93 7.82 11.12 -6.50
C ALA A 93 7.04 12.42 -6.33
N LYS A 94 7.35 13.37 -7.20
CA LYS A 94 6.61 14.63 -7.30
C LYS A 94 5.93 14.62 -8.66
N ARG A 95 5.81 15.78 -9.28
CA ARG A 95 5.28 15.82 -10.63
C ARG A 95 6.24 15.09 -11.57
N PRO A 96 5.81 13.99 -12.23
CA PRO A 96 6.74 13.24 -13.07
C PRO A 96 7.17 14.05 -14.29
N PRO A 97 8.44 13.96 -14.65
CA PRO A 97 8.89 14.61 -15.88
C PRO A 97 8.33 13.88 -17.10
N LYS A 98 8.36 14.55 -18.23
CA LYS A 98 7.93 13.97 -19.49
C LYS A 98 8.77 12.72 -19.76
N GLY A 99 8.10 11.58 -19.95
CA GLY A 99 8.79 10.31 -20.13
C GLY A 99 9.10 9.55 -18.85
N GLY A 100 8.69 10.09 -17.68
CA GLY A 100 8.86 9.44 -16.39
C GLY A 100 10.20 9.74 -15.73
N TYR A 101 10.43 9.14 -14.59
CA TYR A 101 11.67 9.32 -13.84
C TYR A 101 12.75 8.38 -14.34
N LYS A 102 14.00 8.85 -14.38
CA LYS A 102 15.14 8.02 -14.76
C LYS A 102 15.53 7.05 -13.65
N LYS A 103 15.29 7.41 -12.39
CA LYS A 103 15.56 6.57 -11.23
C LYS A 103 14.28 6.33 -10.46
N GLN A 104 14.25 5.24 -9.70
CA GLN A 104 13.08 4.87 -8.95
C GLN A 104 12.72 5.92 -7.91
N ARG A 105 11.44 6.24 -7.82
CA ARG A 105 10.89 7.18 -6.85
C ARG A 105 9.77 6.51 -6.07
N TRP A 106 9.63 6.92 -4.81
CA TRP A 106 8.59 6.38 -3.92
C TRP A 106 7.37 7.26 -3.99
N VAL A 107 6.20 6.62 -4.15
CA VAL A 107 4.90 7.28 -4.04
C VAL A 107 4.30 6.86 -2.70
N PRO A 108 4.44 7.66 -1.64
CA PRO A 108 3.81 7.32 -0.37
C PRO A 108 2.30 7.20 -0.57
N THR A 109 1.75 6.07 -0.14
CA THR A 109 0.37 5.70 -0.46
C THR A 109 -0.34 5.27 0.80
N MET A 110 -1.61 5.64 0.92
CA MET A 110 -2.48 5.15 1.97
C MET A 110 -3.67 4.44 1.35
N LEU A 111 -4.24 3.51 2.08
CA LEU A 111 -5.46 2.83 1.70
C LEU A 111 -6.62 3.36 2.51
N SER A 112 -7.74 3.58 1.85
CA SER A 112 -8.98 3.99 2.51
C SER A 112 -10.13 3.20 1.93
N VAL A 113 -11.27 3.18 2.63
CA VAL A 113 -12.45 2.49 2.14
C VAL A 113 -13.02 3.27 0.98
N ARG A 114 -13.31 2.56 -0.10
CA ARG A 114 -13.87 3.15 -1.30
C ARG A 114 -15.31 3.56 -1.05
N ASP A 115 -15.65 4.77 -1.40
CA ASP A 115 -17.01 5.28 -1.25
C ASP A 115 -17.93 4.69 -2.31
N GLY A 116 -19.04 4.28 -1.86
CA GLY A 116 -20.16 3.93 -2.62
C GLY A 116 -20.29 2.94 -3.57
#